data_f6a5383bcfcfbed1faa2e8da023b1dba
#
_entry.id   f6a5383bcfcfbed1faa2e8da023b1dba
#
_cell.length_a   1.000
_cell.length_b   1.000
_cell.length_c   1.000
_cell.angle_alpha   90.00
_cell.angle_beta   90.00
_cell.angle_gamma   90.00
#
_symmetry.space_group_name_H-M   'P 1'
#
loop_
_entity.id
_entity.type
_entity.pdbx_description
1 polymer ?
#
loop_
_entity_poly.entity_id
_entity_poly.type
_entity_poly.pdbx_seq_one_letter_code
_entity_poly.pdbx_strand_id
1 'polypeptide(L)'
;MGHRKNLPKTASVAQDEGEGRLNAPSAERNLSAILTLVKRFAPRRGWALEIASGTGQHIVSLAAAIPELIWQPSDVDPSRLKSIKIWINEKKRDNVEPPILLDATETGWSKVNTQYNLIFLSNLLHLVSREEAEILITEISRALAPKGIAILYGPFKRNGELCSQGDIDFHQSIIEADPALGYKNDADILDLFAQTGLIHQETENMPANNLSFVFQKK
;
A
#
# COMPACT_ATOMS: atom_id res chain seq x y z
N MET A 1 -14.66 9.75 3.33
CA MET A 1 -15.66 8.65 3.47
C MET A 1 -15.17 7.71 4.55
N GLY A 2 -16.00 7.30 5.48
CA GLY A 2 -15.56 6.44 6.57
C GLY A 2 -15.27 5.03 6.08
N HIS A 3 -14.50 4.32 6.87
CA HIS A 3 -14.18 2.90 6.77
C HIS A 3 -15.30 2.08 6.09
N ARG A 4 -14.99 1.44 4.97
CA ARG A 4 -15.97 0.63 4.21
C ARG A 4 -16.39 -0.58 5.04
N LYS A 5 -17.67 -0.60 5.46
CA LYS A 5 -18.24 -1.67 6.31
C LYS A 5 -18.54 -2.98 5.56
N ASN A 6 -18.49 -2.97 4.23
CA ASN A 6 -19.01 -4.07 3.39
C ASN A 6 -17.92 -4.80 2.59
N LEU A 7 -16.67 -4.75 3.01
CA LEU A 7 -15.64 -5.59 2.38
C LEU A 7 -15.88 -7.07 2.71
N PRO A 8 -15.66 -8.00 1.75
CA PRO A 8 -15.72 -9.42 2.05
C PRO A 8 -14.68 -9.77 3.12
N LYS A 9 -15.01 -10.70 4.02
CA LYS A 9 -14.11 -11.13 5.09
C LYS A 9 -12.74 -11.60 4.60
N THR A 10 -12.67 -12.02 3.33
CA THR A 10 -11.45 -12.47 2.66
C THR A 10 -10.55 -11.31 2.16
N ALA A 11 -11.09 -10.10 2.05
CA ALA A 11 -10.37 -8.96 1.46
C ALA A 11 -9.28 -8.38 2.37
N SER A 12 -9.45 -8.51 3.68
CA SER A 12 -8.47 -8.00 4.66
C SER A 12 -8.44 -8.91 5.89
N VAL A 13 -8.00 -10.16 5.69
CA VAL A 13 -7.92 -11.14 6.77
C VAL A 13 -6.81 -10.73 7.74
N ALA A 14 -7.21 -10.47 8.98
CA ALA A 14 -6.29 -10.27 10.08
C ALA A 14 -6.77 -11.09 11.30
N GLN A 15 -5.83 -11.76 11.93
CA GLN A 15 -6.06 -12.55 13.13
C GLN A 15 -5.59 -11.75 14.35
N ASP A 16 -6.43 -11.64 15.38
CA ASP A 16 -6.01 -11.05 16.65
C ASP A 16 -5.22 -12.08 17.46
N GLU A 17 -3.95 -11.79 17.70
CA GLU A 17 -3.05 -12.63 18.48
C GLU A 17 -3.04 -12.25 19.98
N GLY A 18 -3.96 -11.41 20.39
CA GLY A 18 -4.12 -10.91 21.76
C GLY A 18 -3.72 -9.43 21.89
N GLU A 19 -4.36 -8.77 22.85
CA GLU A 19 -4.15 -7.36 23.20
C GLU A 19 -4.36 -6.34 22.06
N GLY A 20 -4.88 -6.81 20.89
CA GLY A 20 -5.09 -6.01 19.68
C GLY A 20 -3.90 -6.03 18.71
N ARG A 21 -2.93 -6.91 18.93
CA ARG A 21 -1.92 -7.23 17.94
C ARG A 21 -2.54 -8.06 16.83
N LEU A 22 -2.50 -7.55 15.61
CA LEU A 22 -3.06 -8.22 14.45
C LEU A 22 -1.96 -8.86 13.60
N ASN A 23 -2.25 -10.03 13.05
CA ASN A 23 -1.41 -10.74 12.09
C ASN A 23 -2.20 -11.00 10.80
N ALA A 24 -1.61 -10.74 9.63
CA ALA A 24 -2.15 -11.04 8.33
C ALA A 24 -1.28 -12.10 7.62
N PRO A 25 -1.77 -13.32 7.40
CA PRO A 25 -1.01 -14.36 6.71
C PRO A 25 -0.56 -13.97 5.29
N SER A 26 -1.30 -13.08 4.63
CA SER A 26 -0.92 -12.54 3.32
C SER A 26 0.34 -11.66 3.41
N ALA A 27 0.46 -10.86 4.49
CA ALA A 27 1.64 -10.03 4.73
C ALA A 27 2.90 -10.88 4.98
N GLU A 28 2.77 -12.01 5.68
CA GLU A 28 3.89 -12.93 5.87
C GLU A 28 4.36 -13.55 4.54
N ARG A 29 3.41 -14.00 3.71
CA ARG A 29 3.74 -14.66 2.43
C ARG A 29 4.46 -13.77 1.43
N ASN A 30 4.11 -12.47 1.38
CA ASN A 30 4.67 -11.55 0.39
C ASN A 30 5.84 -10.72 0.92
N LEU A 31 6.14 -10.78 2.22
CA LEU A 31 7.15 -9.95 2.89
C LEU A 31 8.51 -10.00 2.21
N SER A 32 9.04 -11.21 1.95
CA SER A 32 10.38 -11.35 1.36
C SER A 32 10.49 -10.70 -0.02
N ALA A 33 9.47 -10.89 -0.87
CA ALA A 33 9.44 -10.29 -2.20
C ALA A 33 9.31 -8.76 -2.13
N ILE A 34 8.45 -8.24 -1.24
CA ILE A 34 8.30 -6.81 -0.99
C ILE A 34 9.61 -6.20 -0.48
N LEU A 35 10.28 -6.82 0.48
CA LEU A 35 11.56 -6.34 1.00
C LEU A 35 12.62 -6.24 -0.11
N THR A 36 12.72 -7.25 -0.96
CA THR A 36 13.64 -7.25 -2.10
C THR A 36 13.36 -6.11 -3.06
N LEU A 37 12.09 -5.93 -3.42
CA LEU A 37 11.64 -4.86 -4.30
C LEU A 37 11.95 -3.48 -3.70
N VAL A 38 11.48 -3.21 -2.48
CA VAL A 38 11.61 -1.89 -1.87
C VAL A 38 13.08 -1.52 -1.65
N LYS A 39 13.93 -2.46 -1.20
CA LYS A 39 15.38 -2.23 -1.05
C LYS A 39 16.06 -1.82 -2.35
N ARG A 40 15.61 -2.34 -3.49
CA ARG A 40 16.21 -2.04 -4.80
C ARG A 40 15.98 -0.58 -5.22
N PHE A 41 14.81 -0.02 -4.87
CA PHE A 41 14.40 1.33 -5.29
C PHE A 41 14.43 2.37 -4.18
N ALA A 42 14.58 1.96 -2.93
CA ALA A 42 14.59 2.88 -1.81
C ALA A 42 15.71 3.93 -1.94
N PRO A 43 15.43 5.20 -1.63
CA PRO A 43 16.46 6.23 -1.56
C PRO A 43 17.41 5.94 -0.38
N ARG A 44 18.63 6.49 -0.46
CA ARG A 44 19.66 6.25 0.55
C ARG A 44 19.29 6.78 1.95
N ARG A 45 18.43 7.80 2.04
CA ARG A 45 17.96 8.42 3.29
C ARG A 45 16.73 9.28 3.02
N GLY A 46 16.02 9.62 4.05
CA GLY A 46 14.88 10.54 4.01
C GLY A 46 13.65 9.97 4.69
N TRP A 47 12.48 10.44 4.28
CA TRP A 47 11.20 10.03 4.83
C TRP A 47 10.48 9.06 3.90
N ALA A 48 9.92 8.02 4.48
CA ALA A 48 9.08 7.06 3.78
C ALA A 48 7.67 7.01 4.41
N LEU A 49 6.64 7.03 3.57
CA LEU A 49 5.25 6.82 3.98
C LEU A 49 4.81 5.42 3.55
N GLU A 50 4.28 4.64 4.47
CA GLU A 50 3.50 3.46 4.13
C GLU A 50 2.02 3.79 4.24
N ILE A 51 1.30 3.73 3.11
CA ILE A 51 -0.15 3.96 3.04
C ILE A 51 -0.86 2.62 3.30
N ALA A 52 -1.89 2.64 4.15
CA ALA A 52 -2.66 1.47 4.55
C ALA A 52 -1.76 0.34 5.10
N SER A 53 -0.99 0.64 6.15
CA SER A 53 -0.02 -0.27 6.77
C SER A 53 -0.64 -1.54 7.36
N GLY A 54 -1.96 -1.59 7.45
CA GLY A 54 -2.70 -2.78 7.88
C GLY A 54 -2.32 -3.23 9.27
N THR A 55 -1.83 -4.46 9.38
CA THR A 55 -1.45 -5.04 10.68
C THR A 55 -0.16 -4.50 11.27
N GLY A 56 0.74 -3.91 10.46
CA GLY A 56 2.03 -3.38 10.88
C GLY A 56 3.23 -4.30 10.62
N GLN A 57 3.02 -5.46 10.02
CA GLN A 57 4.09 -6.45 9.77
C GLN A 57 5.11 -5.96 8.73
N HIS A 58 4.64 -5.30 7.65
CA HIS A 58 5.52 -4.77 6.62
C HIS A 58 6.38 -3.62 7.15
N ILE A 59 5.76 -2.63 7.82
CA ILE A 59 6.47 -1.43 8.26
C ILE A 59 7.65 -1.74 9.16
N VAL A 60 7.49 -2.64 10.16
CA VAL A 60 8.59 -2.99 11.08
C VAL A 60 9.71 -3.76 10.37
N SER A 61 9.38 -4.50 9.33
CA SER A 61 10.33 -5.26 8.53
C SER A 61 11.07 -4.37 7.52
N LEU A 62 10.36 -3.45 6.87
CA LEU A 62 10.92 -2.43 5.98
C LEU A 62 11.88 -1.51 6.75
N ALA A 63 11.47 -1.05 7.92
CA ALA A 63 12.30 -0.20 8.79
C ALA A 63 13.59 -0.91 9.24
N ALA A 64 13.51 -2.22 9.52
CA ALA A 64 14.70 -3.00 9.84
C ALA A 64 15.65 -3.17 8.64
N ALA A 65 15.09 -3.33 7.45
CA ALA A 65 15.83 -3.60 6.23
C ALA A 65 16.45 -2.34 5.60
N ILE A 66 15.90 -1.16 5.92
CA ILE A 66 16.31 0.15 5.40
C ILE A 66 16.34 1.15 6.56
N PRO A 67 17.34 1.03 7.45
CA PRO A 67 17.42 1.83 8.68
C PRO A 67 17.71 3.32 8.45
N GLU A 68 18.17 3.69 7.25
CA GLU A 68 18.47 5.08 6.90
C GLU A 68 17.21 5.91 6.55
N LEU A 69 16.06 5.26 6.41
CA LEU A 69 14.78 5.93 6.23
C LEU A 69 14.05 6.08 7.57
N ILE A 70 13.41 7.23 7.74
CA ILE A 70 12.39 7.43 8.79
C ILE A 70 11.04 7.05 8.19
N TRP A 71 10.39 6.08 8.80
CA TRP A 71 9.16 5.52 8.29
C TRP A 71 7.93 6.08 9.00
N GLN A 72 6.97 6.56 8.24
CA GLN A 72 5.66 6.98 8.71
C GLN A 72 4.61 5.94 8.29
N PRO A 73 4.12 5.09 9.18
CA PRO A 73 2.98 4.23 8.90
C PRO A 73 1.67 5.01 8.95
N SER A 74 0.68 4.57 8.17
CA SER A 74 -0.66 5.16 8.17
C SER A 74 -1.74 4.13 7.91
N ASP A 75 -2.92 4.34 8.49
CA ASP A 75 -4.11 3.53 8.19
C ASP A 75 -5.37 4.35 8.47
N VAL A 76 -6.50 3.95 7.87
CA VAL A 76 -7.81 4.56 8.10
C VAL A 76 -8.53 3.94 9.30
N ASP A 77 -8.12 2.75 9.75
CA ASP A 77 -8.76 2.00 10.82
C ASP A 77 -8.01 2.17 12.15
N PRO A 78 -8.65 2.72 13.19
CA PRO A 78 -8.03 2.85 14.52
C PRO A 78 -7.54 1.53 15.13
N SER A 79 -8.17 0.39 14.82
CA SER A 79 -7.74 -0.91 15.29
C SER A 79 -6.40 -1.32 14.67
N ARG A 80 -6.20 -0.97 13.39
CA ARG A 80 -4.93 -1.16 12.69
C ARG A 80 -3.83 -0.26 13.27
N LEU A 81 -4.14 1.00 13.56
CA LEU A 81 -3.20 1.91 14.21
C LEU A 81 -2.74 1.38 15.58
N LYS A 82 -3.65 0.75 16.35
CA LYS A 82 -3.28 0.07 17.61
C LYS A 82 -2.31 -1.08 17.36
N SER A 83 -2.61 -1.93 16.39
CA SER A 83 -1.74 -3.07 16.04
C SER A 83 -0.36 -2.61 15.57
N ILE A 84 -0.29 -1.60 14.70
CA ILE A 84 0.97 -1.03 14.21
C ILE A 84 1.84 -0.56 15.40
N LYS A 85 1.25 0.16 16.37
CA LYS A 85 1.98 0.61 17.58
C LYS A 85 2.56 -0.57 18.37
N ILE A 86 1.79 -1.66 18.52
CA ILE A 86 2.26 -2.86 19.21
C ILE A 86 3.46 -3.47 18.47
N TRP A 87 3.36 -3.64 17.15
CA TRP A 87 4.45 -4.17 16.33
C TRP A 87 5.72 -3.32 16.43
N ILE A 88 5.61 -1.98 16.38
CA ILE A 88 6.73 -1.04 16.51
C ILE A 88 7.44 -1.24 17.87
N ASN A 89 6.66 -1.27 18.95
CA ASN A 89 7.19 -1.41 20.32
C ASN A 89 7.88 -2.75 20.53
N GLU A 90 7.26 -3.85 20.10
CA GLU A 90 7.83 -5.21 20.24
C GLU A 90 9.13 -5.36 19.44
N LYS A 91 9.19 -4.79 18.23
CA LYS A 91 10.36 -4.88 17.37
C LYS A 91 11.40 -3.79 17.64
N LYS A 92 11.12 -2.85 18.56
CA LYS A 92 12.02 -1.74 18.97
C LYS A 92 12.56 -1.00 17.75
N ARG A 93 11.66 -0.41 16.95
CA ARG A 93 12.01 0.32 15.73
C ARG A 93 12.07 1.81 15.98
N ASP A 94 13.27 2.33 16.21
CA ASP A 94 13.50 3.77 16.52
C ASP A 94 13.37 4.66 15.29
N ASN A 95 13.41 4.08 14.08
CA ASN A 95 13.22 4.77 12.81
C ASN A 95 11.79 4.66 12.26
N VAL A 96 10.82 4.32 13.11
CA VAL A 96 9.38 4.30 12.76
C VAL A 96 8.63 5.27 13.65
N GLU A 97 8.01 6.27 13.04
CA GLU A 97 7.15 7.24 13.71
C GLU A 97 5.84 6.61 14.21
N PRO A 98 5.16 7.22 15.18
CA PRO A 98 3.82 6.81 15.56
C PRO A 98 2.88 6.80 14.35
N PRO A 99 2.04 5.75 14.19
CA PRO A 99 1.14 5.67 13.05
C PRO A 99 0.11 6.79 13.05
N ILE A 100 -0.18 7.33 11.87
CA ILE A 100 -1.17 8.39 11.67
C ILE A 100 -2.49 7.85 11.10
N LEU A 101 -3.60 8.47 11.51
CA LEU A 101 -4.91 8.23 10.91
C LEU A 101 -4.94 8.94 9.55
N LEU A 102 -5.06 8.17 8.47
CA LEU A 102 -5.05 8.69 7.12
C LEU A 102 -6.04 7.93 6.25
N ASP A 103 -7.07 8.62 5.77
CA ASP A 103 -7.85 8.16 4.62
C ASP A 103 -7.16 8.65 3.34
N ALA A 104 -6.40 7.77 2.70
CA ALA A 104 -5.65 8.11 1.51
C ALA A 104 -6.53 8.28 0.26
N THR A 105 -7.82 7.96 0.34
CA THR A 105 -8.82 8.16 -0.72
C THR A 105 -9.50 9.52 -0.64
N GLU A 106 -9.21 10.33 0.38
CA GLU A 106 -9.68 11.70 0.48
C GLU A 106 -8.69 12.70 -0.14
N THR A 107 -9.21 13.82 -0.61
CA THR A 107 -8.38 14.87 -1.21
C THR A 107 -7.70 15.74 -0.16
N GLY A 108 -6.47 16.17 -0.44
CA GLY A 108 -5.76 17.20 0.32
C GLY A 108 -4.88 16.71 1.46
N TRP A 109 -4.77 15.40 1.69
CA TRP A 109 -3.88 14.89 2.71
C TRP A 109 -2.39 15.15 2.41
N SER A 110 -2.02 15.28 1.15
CA SER A 110 -0.67 15.64 0.74
C SER A 110 -0.23 17.04 1.17
N LYS A 111 -1.16 17.92 1.57
CA LYS A 111 -0.82 19.28 2.05
C LYS A 111 -0.10 19.28 3.39
N VAL A 112 -0.39 18.29 4.23
CA VAL A 112 0.23 18.12 5.57
C VAL A 112 1.19 16.93 5.60
N ASN A 113 0.97 15.94 4.73
CA ASN A 113 1.80 14.76 4.56
C ASN A 113 2.57 14.88 3.25
N THR A 114 3.70 15.56 3.26
CA THR A 114 4.44 15.93 2.04
C THR A 114 5.93 15.73 2.19
N GLN A 115 6.65 15.80 1.05
CA GLN A 115 8.12 15.67 0.95
C GLN A 115 8.65 14.27 1.29
N TYR A 116 7.86 13.23 1.03
CA TYR A 116 8.33 11.86 1.15
C TYR A 116 9.27 11.48 0.01
N ASN A 117 10.40 10.87 0.38
CA ASN A 117 11.36 10.34 -0.58
C ASN A 117 10.95 8.96 -1.11
N LEU A 118 10.12 8.26 -0.34
CA LEU A 118 9.50 6.99 -0.72
C LEU A 118 8.04 6.97 -0.25
N ILE A 119 7.13 6.55 -1.11
CA ILE A 119 5.76 6.18 -0.73
C ILE A 119 5.54 4.74 -1.17
N PHE A 120 5.17 3.90 -0.22
CA PHE A 120 4.87 2.49 -0.46
C PHE A 120 3.43 2.19 -0.07
N LEU A 121 2.75 1.38 -0.89
CA LEU A 121 1.46 0.81 -0.55
C LEU A 121 1.35 -0.63 -1.07
N SER A 122 0.69 -1.47 -0.30
CA SER A 122 0.44 -2.85 -0.69
C SER A 122 -1.03 -3.24 -0.48
N ASN A 123 -1.57 -4.00 -1.43
CA ASN A 123 -2.89 -4.62 -1.34
C ASN A 123 -4.05 -3.64 -1.03
N LEU A 124 -4.00 -2.42 -1.58
CA LEU A 124 -5.04 -1.40 -1.39
C LEU A 124 -5.92 -1.19 -2.63
N LEU A 125 -5.31 -1.12 -3.83
CA LEU A 125 -6.01 -0.64 -5.02
C LEU A 125 -7.24 -1.46 -5.43
N HIS A 126 -7.29 -2.74 -5.11
CA HIS A 126 -8.48 -3.58 -5.38
C HIS A 126 -9.62 -3.36 -4.37
N LEU A 127 -9.38 -2.63 -3.28
CA LEU A 127 -10.33 -2.32 -2.21
C LEU A 127 -10.89 -0.88 -2.27
N VAL A 128 -10.53 -0.14 -3.30
CA VAL A 128 -11.00 1.23 -3.54
C VAL A 128 -11.70 1.34 -4.90
N SER A 129 -12.57 2.33 -5.08
CA SER A 129 -13.20 2.59 -6.37
C SER A 129 -12.19 3.18 -7.38
N ARG A 130 -12.60 3.36 -8.62
CA ARG A 130 -11.77 4.03 -9.63
C ARG A 130 -11.49 5.48 -9.24
N GLU A 131 -12.52 6.20 -8.84
CA GLU A 131 -12.43 7.60 -8.43
C GLU A 131 -11.52 7.78 -7.20
N GLU A 132 -11.63 6.88 -6.23
CA GLU A 132 -10.75 6.85 -5.06
C GLU A 132 -9.29 6.54 -5.45
N ALA A 133 -9.06 5.65 -6.40
CA ALA A 133 -7.73 5.37 -6.92
C ALA A 133 -7.12 6.60 -7.63
N GLU A 134 -7.92 7.35 -8.39
CA GLU A 134 -7.51 8.61 -9.04
C GLU A 134 -7.09 9.66 -8.01
N ILE A 135 -7.87 9.82 -6.93
CA ILE A 135 -7.53 10.71 -5.80
C ILE A 135 -6.23 10.25 -5.14
N LEU A 136 -6.14 8.97 -4.76
CA LEU A 136 -4.97 8.38 -4.12
C LEU A 136 -3.69 8.62 -4.93
N ILE A 137 -3.71 8.34 -6.23
CA ILE A 137 -2.57 8.50 -7.13
C ILE A 137 -2.18 9.98 -7.27
N THR A 138 -3.17 10.86 -7.38
CA THR A 138 -2.94 12.31 -7.43
C THR A 138 -2.26 12.83 -6.15
N GLU A 139 -2.76 12.43 -5.01
CA GLU A 139 -2.21 12.85 -3.71
C GLU A 139 -0.83 12.24 -3.46
N ILE A 140 -0.56 10.98 -3.86
CA ILE A 140 0.78 10.38 -3.84
C ILE A 140 1.77 11.25 -4.64
N SER A 141 1.40 11.63 -5.86
CA SER A 141 2.27 12.47 -6.70
C SER A 141 2.60 13.81 -6.03
N ARG A 142 1.62 14.43 -5.37
CA ARG A 142 1.82 15.70 -4.64
C ARG A 142 2.68 15.52 -3.40
N ALA A 143 2.48 14.44 -2.65
CA ALA A 143 3.18 14.15 -1.41
C ALA A 143 4.66 13.76 -1.61
N LEU A 144 5.02 13.25 -2.78
CA LEU A 144 6.41 12.92 -3.10
C LEU A 144 7.30 14.16 -3.19
N ALA A 145 8.50 14.06 -2.63
CA ALA A 145 9.61 14.99 -2.87
C ALA A 145 10.11 14.90 -4.31
N PRO A 146 10.83 15.90 -4.84
CA PRO A 146 11.54 15.76 -6.11
C PRO A 146 12.46 14.53 -6.09
N LYS A 147 12.45 13.75 -7.18
CA LYS A 147 13.12 12.44 -7.31
C LYS A 147 12.60 11.34 -6.36
N GLY A 148 11.54 11.60 -5.60
CA GLY A 148 10.89 10.62 -4.73
C GLY A 148 10.28 9.46 -5.53
N ILE A 149 10.20 8.31 -4.90
CA ILE A 149 9.76 7.04 -5.49
C ILE A 149 8.39 6.65 -4.92
N ALA A 150 7.47 6.24 -5.78
CA ALA A 150 6.25 5.54 -5.39
C ALA A 150 6.36 4.07 -5.79
N ILE A 151 6.04 3.16 -4.87
CA ILE A 151 5.99 1.72 -5.11
C ILE A 151 4.62 1.21 -4.73
N LEU A 152 3.94 0.58 -5.69
CA LEU A 152 2.66 -0.07 -5.51
C LEU A 152 2.83 -1.57 -5.65
N TYR A 153 2.16 -2.33 -4.79
CA TYR A 153 2.12 -3.79 -4.85
C TYR A 153 0.69 -4.28 -4.69
N GLY A 154 0.28 -5.26 -5.46
CA GLY A 154 -1.03 -5.90 -5.29
C GLY A 154 -1.48 -6.72 -6.50
N PRO A 155 -2.71 -7.22 -6.45
CA PRO A 155 -3.32 -7.92 -7.56
C PRO A 155 -3.89 -6.94 -8.58
N PHE A 156 -3.69 -7.25 -9.87
CA PHE A 156 -4.17 -6.46 -11.01
C PHE A 156 -4.65 -7.38 -12.13
N LYS A 157 -5.54 -6.88 -12.97
CA LYS A 157 -5.79 -7.46 -14.30
C LYS A 157 -4.59 -7.14 -15.19
N ARG A 158 -4.28 -8.05 -16.10
CA ARG A 158 -3.23 -7.88 -17.10
C ARG A 158 -3.87 -7.81 -18.47
N ASN A 159 -3.78 -6.66 -19.12
CA ASN A 159 -4.47 -6.40 -20.37
C ASN A 159 -5.99 -6.70 -20.29
N GLY A 160 -6.62 -6.41 -19.17
CA GLY A 160 -8.04 -6.63 -18.92
C GLY A 160 -8.41 -8.01 -18.38
N GLU A 161 -7.47 -8.96 -18.32
CA GLU A 161 -7.72 -10.34 -17.90
C GLU A 161 -7.22 -10.65 -16.48
N LEU A 162 -7.90 -11.57 -15.81
CA LEU A 162 -7.48 -12.15 -14.53
C LEU A 162 -6.61 -13.39 -14.80
N CYS A 163 -5.55 -13.56 -14.00
CA CYS A 163 -4.47 -14.52 -14.32
C CYS A 163 -4.75 -15.96 -13.89
N SER A 164 -5.70 -16.19 -12.97
CA SER A 164 -5.99 -17.52 -12.42
C SER A 164 -7.43 -17.64 -11.92
N GLN A 165 -7.88 -18.88 -11.67
CA GLN A 165 -9.18 -19.09 -11.04
C GLN A 165 -9.26 -18.43 -9.67
N GLY A 166 -8.19 -18.46 -8.87
CA GLY A 166 -8.14 -17.78 -7.57
C GLY A 166 -8.31 -16.25 -7.67
N ASP A 167 -7.75 -15.63 -8.72
CA ASP A 167 -7.94 -14.20 -8.98
C ASP A 167 -9.40 -13.90 -9.40
N ILE A 168 -10.00 -14.78 -10.21
CA ILE A 168 -11.42 -14.67 -10.62
C ILE A 168 -12.32 -14.74 -9.39
N ASP A 169 -12.15 -15.76 -8.56
CA ASP A 169 -12.98 -15.99 -7.37
C ASP A 169 -12.85 -14.84 -6.37
N PHE A 170 -11.63 -14.36 -6.14
CA PHE A 170 -11.38 -13.25 -5.22
C PHE A 170 -11.93 -11.92 -5.78
N HIS A 171 -11.66 -11.62 -7.04
CA HIS A 171 -12.23 -10.44 -7.70
C HIS A 171 -13.76 -10.46 -7.64
N GLN A 172 -14.38 -11.61 -7.93
CA GLN A 172 -15.83 -11.76 -7.87
C GLN A 172 -16.37 -11.49 -6.47
N SER A 173 -15.74 -12.05 -5.43
CA SER A 173 -16.14 -11.82 -4.04
C SER A 173 -16.10 -10.36 -3.62
N ILE A 174 -15.16 -9.59 -4.18
CA ILE A 174 -15.04 -8.16 -3.90
C ILE A 174 -16.17 -7.38 -4.59
N ILE A 175 -16.44 -7.62 -5.87
CA ILE A 175 -17.47 -6.89 -6.62
C ILE A 175 -18.88 -7.27 -6.17
N GLU A 176 -19.10 -8.47 -5.65
CA GLU A 176 -20.37 -8.85 -5.03
C GLU A 176 -20.65 -8.08 -3.74
N ALA A 177 -19.61 -7.76 -2.98
CA ALA A 177 -19.72 -6.96 -1.77
C ALA A 177 -19.90 -5.45 -2.07
N ASP A 178 -19.18 -4.95 -3.07
CA ASP A 178 -19.28 -3.57 -3.57
C ASP A 178 -18.87 -3.51 -5.05
N PRO A 179 -19.81 -3.27 -5.98
CA PRO A 179 -19.54 -3.26 -7.43
C PRO A 179 -18.54 -2.17 -7.89
N ALA A 180 -18.28 -1.15 -7.08
CA ALA A 180 -17.30 -0.11 -7.39
C ALA A 180 -15.85 -0.58 -7.18
N LEU A 181 -15.66 -1.71 -6.52
CA LEU A 181 -14.35 -2.26 -6.15
C LEU A 181 -13.87 -3.32 -7.17
N GLY A 182 -12.73 -3.93 -6.85
CA GLY A 182 -12.15 -5.04 -7.61
C GLY A 182 -10.81 -4.69 -8.25
N TYR A 183 -10.21 -5.68 -8.88
CA TYR A 183 -8.90 -5.54 -9.53
C TYR A 183 -8.93 -4.46 -10.60
N LYS A 184 -8.01 -3.54 -10.51
CA LYS A 184 -7.76 -2.51 -11.55
C LYS A 184 -6.95 -3.13 -12.68
N ASN A 185 -7.11 -2.60 -13.89
CA ASN A 185 -6.28 -3.01 -15.01
C ASN A 185 -4.90 -2.34 -14.90
N ASP A 186 -3.86 -3.07 -15.24
CA ASP A 186 -2.47 -2.60 -15.21
C ASP A 186 -2.25 -1.35 -16.08
N ALA A 187 -2.77 -1.35 -17.30
CA ALA A 187 -2.67 -0.21 -18.21
C ALA A 187 -3.36 1.05 -17.63
N ASP A 188 -4.53 0.91 -17.00
CA ASP A 188 -5.25 2.03 -16.39
C ASP A 188 -4.42 2.68 -15.26
N ILE A 189 -3.71 1.86 -14.46
CA ILE A 189 -2.83 2.37 -13.40
C ILE A 189 -1.64 3.14 -13.98
N LEU A 190 -1.01 2.61 -15.03
CA LEU A 190 0.08 3.29 -15.72
C LEU A 190 -0.37 4.65 -16.27
N ASP A 191 -1.55 4.70 -16.90
CA ASP A 191 -2.13 5.93 -17.46
C ASP A 191 -2.45 6.97 -16.37
N LEU A 192 -3.02 6.54 -15.25
CA LEU A 192 -3.31 7.44 -14.13
C LEU A 192 -2.04 8.06 -13.56
N PHE A 193 -0.97 7.30 -13.38
CA PHE A 193 0.31 7.84 -12.93
C PHE A 193 0.95 8.76 -13.96
N ALA A 194 0.87 8.43 -15.25
CA ALA A 194 1.40 9.29 -16.31
C ALA A 194 0.71 10.68 -16.34
N GLN A 195 -0.60 10.74 -16.06
CA GLN A 195 -1.35 11.99 -15.97
C GLN A 195 -0.89 12.87 -14.80
N THR A 196 -0.31 12.31 -13.75
CA THR A 196 0.27 13.08 -12.64
C THR A 196 1.69 13.58 -12.89
N GLY A 197 2.30 13.21 -14.01
CA GLY A 197 3.68 13.58 -14.37
C GLY A 197 4.75 12.72 -13.72
N LEU A 198 4.38 11.66 -13.00
CA LEU A 198 5.33 10.66 -12.51
C LEU A 198 5.85 9.79 -13.65
N ILE A 199 7.14 9.46 -13.61
CA ILE A 199 7.79 8.64 -14.62
C ILE A 199 7.74 7.18 -14.18
N HIS A 200 7.15 6.33 -15.00
CA HIS A 200 7.21 4.87 -14.81
C HIS A 200 8.66 4.39 -14.93
N GLN A 201 9.13 3.65 -13.95
CA GLN A 201 10.47 3.08 -13.89
C GLN A 201 10.45 1.59 -14.21
N GLU A 202 9.54 0.85 -13.59
CA GLU A 202 9.49 -0.62 -13.72
C GLU A 202 8.09 -1.16 -13.38
N THR A 203 7.72 -2.24 -14.05
CA THR A 203 6.63 -3.15 -13.66
C THR A 203 7.23 -4.54 -13.46
N GLU A 204 7.06 -5.11 -12.27
CA GLU A 204 7.62 -6.42 -11.92
C GLU A 204 6.52 -7.42 -11.60
N ASN A 205 6.69 -8.66 -12.12
CA ASN A 205 5.85 -9.79 -11.74
C ASN A 205 6.22 -10.26 -10.34
N MET A 206 5.24 -10.28 -9.46
CA MET A 206 5.39 -10.63 -8.06
C MET A 206 4.70 -11.97 -7.75
N PRO A 207 5.05 -12.64 -6.63
CA PRO A 207 4.42 -13.91 -6.26
C PRO A 207 2.88 -13.82 -6.20
N ALA A 208 2.22 -14.96 -6.42
CA ALA A 208 0.77 -15.12 -6.41
C ALA A 208 0.05 -14.16 -7.38
N ASN A 209 0.56 -14.05 -8.61
CA ASN A 209 0.04 -13.21 -9.69
C ASN A 209 -0.06 -11.70 -9.39
N ASN A 210 0.56 -11.23 -8.30
CA ASN A 210 0.63 -9.81 -8.05
C ASN A 210 1.55 -9.10 -9.05
N LEU A 211 1.38 -7.80 -9.17
CA LEU A 211 2.31 -6.89 -9.84
C LEU A 211 2.84 -5.88 -8.82
N SER A 212 4.01 -5.37 -9.11
CA SER A 212 4.43 -4.10 -8.54
C SER A 212 4.71 -3.08 -9.64
N PHE A 213 4.41 -1.82 -9.33
CA PHE A 213 4.73 -0.68 -10.19
C PHE A 213 5.63 0.27 -9.42
N VAL A 214 6.66 0.75 -10.09
CA VAL A 214 7.59 1.74 -9.54
C VAL A 214 7.54 3.01 -10.39
N PHE A 215 7.32 4.12 -9.73
CA PHE A 215 7.27 5.44 -10.36
C PHE A 215 8.22 6.40 -9.67
N GLN A 216 8.72 7.39 -10.42
CA GLN A 216 9.59 8.43 -9.88
C GLN A 216 9.06 9.82 -10.24
N LYS A 217 9.09 10.72 -9.28
CA LYS A 217 8.85 12.15 -9.49
C LYS A 217 10.06 12.80 -10.14
N LYS A 218 9.82 13.67 -11.10
CA LYS A 218 10.88 14.49 -11.74
C LYS A 218 11.62 15.36 -10.74
#